data_1e07528c2bee45fa4cac35586246364e
#
_entry.id   1e07528c2bee45fa4cac35586246364e
#
_cell.length_a   1.000
_cell.length_b   1.000
_cell.length_c   1.000
_cell.angle_alpha   90.00
_cell.angle_beta   90.00
_cell.angle_gamma   90.00
#
_symmetry.space_group_name_H-M   'P 1'
#
loop_
_entity.id
_entity.type
_entity.pdbx_description
1 polymer ?
#
loop_
_entity_poly.entity_id
_entity_poly.type
_entity_poly.pdbx_seq_one_letter_code
_entity_poly.pdbx_strand_id
1 'polypeptide(L)'
;SLINLAHTRKQSSDQAKGEKIKVETILQNMNDGIIAFDLKGNLIHFNREAKKLLNRQYLDDIRFDRFFKEINANITLGDLLYMNPDGSVEREIKLANQYLRLNFAPFKADNKVGGIIVVIHDVTKQEKLEQSRRDFVANVSHELRTPLTTIKSYSETLADMPDVDRELQVRFLDVIASESDRMARIISDLLTLSELDENQTFTKPPEPIDIRQMLESIVERMSLTAKKKNQTLTYHPINEVPVISGDHDGLERVIINIVSNAMKYTREGGTIEVYSSKVYNDICIKVADNGIGIQEDKLPHIFDRFYRVDKARSRDTGGTGLGLAIAKQTLESSFNGKIKISSEFHKGTEVTITIPVSE
;
A
#
# COMPACT_ATOMS: atom_id res chain seq x y z
N SER A 1 47.53 34.27 -39.90
CA SER A 1 48.59 33.56 -39.74
C SER A 1 48.63 32.57 -38.58
N LEU A 2 49.77 32.01 -38.19
CA LEU A 2 49.90 30.92 -37.20
C LEU A 2 49.28 31.23 -35.82
N ILE A 3 49.32 32.46 -35.36
CA ILE A 3 48.76 32.90 -34.07
C ILE A 3 47.24 32.79 -34.04
N ASN A 4 46.55 33.15 -35.14
CA ASN A 4 45.09 33.01 -35.24
C ASN A 4 44.66 31.55 -35.26
N LEU A 5 45.42 30.66 -35.90
CA LEU A 5 45.14 29.23 -35.93
C LEU A 5 45.27 28.58 -34.55
N ALA A 6 46.28 29.02 -33.77
CA ALA A 6 46.50 28.54 -32.40
C ALA A 6 45.38 29.03 -31.44
N HIS A 7 44.93 30.29 -31.62
CA HIS A 7 43.80 30.84 -30.84
C HIS A 7 42.47 30.09 -31.13
N THR A 8 42.16 29.88 -32.42
CA THR A 8 40.93 29.16 -32.83
C THR A 8 40.94 27.71 -32.35
N ARG A 9 42.10 27.03 -32.41
CA ARG A 9 42.26 25.65 -31.88
C ARG A 9 42.09 25.61 -30.35
N LYS A 10 42.61 26.59 -29.63
CA LYS A 10 42.47 26.67 -28.18
C LYS A 10 41.02 26.92 -27.78
N GLN A 11 40.32 27.87 -28.43
CA GLN A 11 38.91 28.13 -28.21
C GLN A 11 38.01 26.90 -28.50
N SER A 12 38.25 26.22 -29.63
CA SER A 12 37.52 24.98 -29.96
C SER A 12 37.79 23.85 -28.95
N SER A 13 39.03 23.72 -28.45
CA SER A 13 39.37 22.76 -27.41
C SER A 13 38.74 23.10 -26.05
N ASP A 14 38.71 24.37 -25.66
CA ASP A 14 38.11 24.81 -24.42
C ASP A 14 36.59 24.70 -24.44
N GLN A 15 35.96 24.97 -25.61
CA GLN A 15 34.52 24.76 -25.83
C GLN A 15 34.15 23.29 -25.75
N ALA A 16 34.91 22.40 -26.43
CA ALA A 16 34.68 20.95 -26.37
C ALA A 16 34.86 20.38 -24.95
N LYS A 17 35.83 20.88 -24.18
CA LYS A 17 36.01 20.56 -22.75
C LYS A 17 34.82 21.02 -21.92
N GLY A 18 34.31 22.25 -22.15
CA GLY A 18 33.12 22.75 -21.45
C GLY A 18 31.85 21.94 -21.71
N GLU A 19 31.65 21.56 -22.97
CA GLU A 19 30.52 20.67 -23.35
C GLU A 19 30.64 19.28 -22.71
N LYS A 20 31.83 18.70 -22.71
CA LYS A 20 32.08 17.41 -22.06
C LYS A 20 31.77 17.45 -20.55
N ILE A 21 32.25 18.49 -19.86
CA ILE A 21 31.96 18.69 -18.42
C ILE A 21 30.49 18.86 -18.17
N LYS A 22 29.76 19.62 -19.03
CA LYS A 22 28.31 19.76 -18.94
C LYS A 22 27.60 18.41 -19.08
N VAL A 23 27.92 17.61 -20.07
CA VAL A 23 27.34 16.30 -20.30
C VAL A 23 27.64 15.36 -19.13
N GLU A 24 28.89 15.31 -18.68
CA GLU A 24 29.27 14.50 -17.50
C GLU A 24 28.51 14.92 -16.24
N THR A 25 28.33 16.22 -16.01
CA THR A 25 27.56 16.74 -14.87
C THR A 25 26.09 16.33 -14.96
N ILE A 26 25.49 16.41 -16.15
CA ILE A 26 24.10 15.95 -16.37
C ILE A 26 23.98 14.46 -16.06
N LEU A 27 24.84 13.65 -16.66
CA LEU A 27 24.84 12.20 -16.48
C LEU A 27 25.05 11.77 -15.01
N GLN A 28 25.85 12.51 -14.25
CA GLN A 28 26.11 12.22 -12.84
C GLN A 28 24.95 12.60 -11.90
N ASN A 29 24.12 13.57 -12.29
CA ASN A 29 22.99 14.04 -11.48
C ASN A 29 21.64 13.48 -11.94
N MET A 30 21.59 12.59 -12.95
CA MET A 30 20.38 11.88 -13.34
C MET A 30 20.03 10.82 -12.30
N ASN A 31 18.72 10.66 -12.06
CA ASN A 31 18.19 9.58 -11.20
C ASN A 31 18.14 8.22 -11.91
N ASP A 32 18.40 8.19 -13.21
CA ASP A 32 18.44 6.99 -14.02
C ASP A 32 19.87 6.46 -14.13
N GLY A 33 20.01 5.15 -14.11
CA GLY A 33 21.27 4.49 -14.40
C GLY A 33 21.57 4.52 -15.89
N ILE A 34 22.79 4.89 -16.28
CA ILE A 34 23.21 4.88 -17.68
C ILE A 34 24.47 4.03 -17.80
N ILE A 35 24.44 3.10 -18.76
CA ILE A 35 25.59 2.26 -19.14
C ILE A 35 25.74 2.32 -20.66
N ALA A 36 26.95 2.44 -21.16
CA ALA A 36 27.24 2.38 -22.59
C ALA A 36 28.29 1.32 -22.89
N PHE A 37 28.07 0.58 -23.98
CA PHE A 37 28.95 -0.47 -24.49
C PHE A 37 29.33 -0.23 -25.95
N ASP A 38 30.54 -0.61 -26.31
CA ASP A 38 30.97 -0.61 -27.72
C ASP A 38 30.38 -1.79 -28.52
N LEU A 39 30.64 -1.84 -29.82
CA LEU A 39 30.19 -2.92 -30.69
C LEU A 39 30.81 -4.29 -30.36
N LYS A 40 31.86 -4.35 -29.55
CA LYS A 40 32.49 -5.57 -29.05
C LYS A 40 31.93 -6.02 -27.70
N GLY A 41 30.98 -5.25 -27.16
CA GLY A 41 30.38 -5.48 -25.84
C GLY A 41 31.27 -5.08 -24.67
N ASN A 42 32.29 -4.25 -24.89
CA ASN A 42 33.11 -3.72 -23.82
C ASN A 42 32.42 -2.47 -23.23
N LEU A 43 32.54 -2.29 -21.91
CA LEU A 43 32.01 -1.12 -21.23
C LEU A 43 32.78 0.14 -21.65
N ILE A 44 32.03 1.18 -22.08
CA ILE A 44 32.56 2.51 -22.41
C ILE A 44 32.35 3.50 -21.27
N HIS A 45 31.12 3.48 -20.73
CA HIS A 45 30.71 4.46 -19.74
C HIS A 45 29.62 3.89 -18.81
N PHE A 46 29.62 4.36 -17.58
CA PHE A 46 28.51 4.20 -16.64
C PHE A 46 28.46 5.39 -15.69
N ASN A 47 27.26 5.75 -15.23
CA ASN A 47 27.10 6.82 -14.27
C ASN A 47 26.99 6.26 -12.83
N ARG A 48 26.98 7.19 -11.85
CA ARG A 48 26.90 6.85 -10.42
C ARG A 48 25.62 6.09 -10.08
N GLU A 49 24.47 6.45 -10.68
CA GLU A 49 23.19 5.82 -10.37
C GLU A 49 23.11 4.38 -10.90
N ALA A 50 23.74 4.09 -12.05
CA ALA A 50 23.84 2.70 -12.52
C ALA A 50 24.55 1.77 -11.52
N LYS A 51 25.63 2.26 -10.87
CA LYS A 51 26.31 1.50 -9.81
C LYS A 51 25.39 1.19 -8.64
N LYS A 52 24.61 2.19 -8.22
CA LYS A 52 23.71 2.10 -7.08
C LYS A 52 22.54 1.16 -7.37
N LEU A 53 21.87 1.33 -8.51
CA LEU A 53 20.74 0.50 -8.92
C LEU A 53 21.11 -0.97 -9.12
N LEU A 54 22.32 -1.22 -9.62
CA LEU A 54 22.83 -2.58 -9.83
C LEU A 54 23.53 -3.15 -8.59
N ASN A 55 23.63 -2.37 -7.51
CA ASN A 55 24.31 -2.73 -6.26
C ASN A 55 25.76 -3.25 -6.50
N ARG A 56 26.49 -2.60 -7.41
CA ARG A 56 27.87 -2.97 -7.76
C ARG A 56 28.80 -1.76 -7.63
N GLN A 57 29.81 -1.87 -6.78
CA GLN A 57 30.81 -0.82 -6.60
C GLN A 57 31.81 -0.73 -7.78
N TYR A 58 32.15 -1.86 -8.40
CA TYR A 58 33.07 -1.96 -9.51
C TYR A 58 32.39 -2.61 -10.70
N LEU A 59 32.50 -1.97 -11.85
CA LEU A 59 31.98 -2.43 -13.14
C LEU A 59 33.15 -2.68 -14.13
N ASP A 60 34.39 -2.80 -13.62
CA ASP A 60 35.55 -3.07 -14.43
C ASP A 60 35.47 -4.48 -15.02
N ASP A 61 35.88 -4.64 -16.29
CA ASP A 61 35.84 -5.93 -17.06
C ASP A 61 34.45 -6.49 -17.34
N ILE A 62 33.41 -5.68 -17.40
CA ILE A 62 32.08 -6.13 -17.76
C ILE A 62 31.95 -6.26 -19.28
N ARG A 63 31.57 -7.46 -19.72
CA ARG A 63 31.13 -7.77 -21.10
C ARG A 63 29.63 -7.77 -21.17
N PHE A 64 29.04 -7.15 -22.19
CA PHE A 64 27.59 -7.01 -22.38
C PHE A 64 26.82 -8.31 -22.17
N ASP A 65 27.08 -9.33 -22.99
CA ASP A 65 26.31 -10.58 -22.96
C ASP A 65 26.39 -11.30 -21.61
N ARG A 66 27.59 -11.32 -21.01
CA ARG A 66 27.80 -11.95 -19.71
C ARG A 66 27.03 -11.20 -18.61
N PHE A 67 27.10 -9.88 -18.62
CA PHE A 67 26.48 -9.04 -17.61
C PHE A 67 24.95 -9.14 -17.63
N PHE A 68 24.32 -8.98 -18.82
CA PHE A 68 22.88 -9.05 -18.93
C PHE A 68 22.30 -10.44 -18.73
N LYS A 69 23.11 -11.50 -18.98
CA LYS A 69 22.77 -12.86 -18.59
C LYS A 69 22.78 -13.05 -17.05
N GLU A 70 23.78 -12.50 -16.36
CA GLU A 70 23.90 -12.60 -14.89
C GLU A 70 22.72 -11.92 -14.17
N ILE A 71 22.17 -10.84 -14.71
CA ILE A 71 21.00 -10.13 -14.14
C ILE A 71 19.67 -10.60 -14.75
N ASN A 72 19.65 -11.73 -15.45
CA ASN A 72 18.46 -12.34 -16.07
C ASN A 72 17.71 -11.43 -17.09
N ALA A 73 18.41 -10.52 -17.74
CA ALA A 73 17.80 -9.67 -18.77
C ALA A 73 17.60 -10.44 -20.10
N ASN A 74 18.26 -11.59 -20.26
CA ASN A 74 18.12 -12.52 -21.41
C ASN A 74 18.17 -11.80 -22.77
N ILE A 75 19.16 -10.94 -22.95
CA ILE A 75 19.39 -10.17 -24.18
C ILE A 75 20.86 -10.25 -24.54
N THR A 76 21.15 -10.37 -25.83
CA THR A 76 22.53 -10.36 -26.36
C THR A 76 22.78 -9.12 -27.19
N LEU A 77 24.06 -8.75 -27.32
CA LEU A 77 24.46 -7.65 -28.19
C LEU A 77 24.05 -7.89 -29.65
N GLY A 78 24.14 -9.16 -30.10
CA GLY A 78 23.70 -9.58 -31.44
C GLY A 78 22.22 -9.29 -31.68
N ASP A 79 21.35 -9.59 -30.71
CA ASP A 79 19.91 -9.35 -30.84
C ASP A 79 19.63 -7.87 -31.08
N LEU A 80 20.31 -6.97 -30.38
CA LEU A 80 20.12 -5.53 -30.49
C LEU A 80 20.62 -4.94 -31.82
N LEU A 81 21.78 -5.41 -32.27
CA LEU A 81 22.43 -4.85 -33.48
C LEU A 81 21.82 -5.39 -34.79
N TYR A 82 21.35 -6.64 -34.80
CA TYR A 82 20.86 -7.27 -36.02
C TYR A 82 19.35 -7.30 -36.14
N MET A 83 18.60 -7.40 -35.05
CA MET A 83 17.13 -7.48 -35.09
C MET A 83 16.44 -6.13 -35.05
N ASN A 84 17.07 -5.11 -34.47
CA ASN A 84 16.46 -3.78 -34.35
C ASN A 84 17.51 -2.66 -34.39
N PRO A 85 18.18 -2.43 -35.53
CA PRO A 85 19.32 -1.51 -35.62
C PRO A 85 18.99 -0.03 -35.37
N ASP A 86 17.72 0.37 -35.49
CA ASP A 86 17.25 1.74 -35.25
C ASP A 86 16.20 1.84 -34.13
N GLY A 87 15.86 0.72 -33.48
CA GLY A 87 14.84 0.66 -32.44
C GLY A 87 15.42 0.49 -31.03
N SER A 88 14.62 0.84 -30.03
CA SER A 88 14.89 0.53 -28.64
C SER A 88 14.23 -0.78 -28.23
N VAL A 89 14.90 -1.54 -27.35
CA VAL A 89 14.37 -2.76 -26.74
C VAL A 89 14.25 -2.54 -25.24
N GLU A 90 13.07 -2.85 -24.70
CA GLU A 90 12.79 -2.74 -23.28
C GLU A 90 12.75 -4.11 -22.61
N ARG A 91 13.32 -4.21 -21.42
CA ARG A 91 13.27 -5.39 -20.55
C ARG A 91 13.06 -4.98 -19.12
N GLU A 92 12.21 -5.70 -18.43
CA GLU A 92 12.03 -5.54 -16.99
C GLU A 92 12.70 -6.71 -16.27
N ILE A 93 13.42 -6.38 -15.21
CA ILE A 93 14.08 -7.34 -14.35
C ILE A 93 13.78 -7.07 -12.89
N LYS A 94 13.76 -8.13 -12.10
CA LYS A 94 13.71 -8.02 -10.63
C LYS A 94 15.09 -8.32 -10.09
N LEU A 95 15.71 -7.32 -9.46
CA LEU A 95 17.01 -7.47 -8.81
C LEU A 95 16.85 -7.24 -7.31
N ALA A 96 17.04 -8.29 -6.51
CA ALA A 96 16.73 -8.29 -5.07
C ALA A 96 15.30 -7.80 -4.80
N ASN A 97 15.14 -6.62 -4.18
CA ASN A 97 13.85 -6.02 -3.84
C ASN A 97 13.45 -4.86 -4.79
N GLN A 98 14.19 -4.67 -5.89
CA GLN A 98 13.95 -3.60 -6.86
C GLN A 98 13.43 -4.18 -8.18
N TYR A 99 12.55 -3.43 -8.83
CA TYR A 99 12.12 -3.67 -10.21
C TYR A 99 12.79 -2.62 -11.08
N LEU A 100 13.61 -3.06 -12.02
CA LEU A 100 14.37 -2.19 -12.91
C LEU A 100 13.89 -2.39 -14.34
N ARG A 101 13.60 -1.29 -15.02
CA ARG A 101 13.29 -1.25 -16.44
C ARG A 101 14.54 -0.83 -17.18
N LEU A 102 15.00 -1.71 -18.07
CA LEU A 102 16.19 -1.54 -18.89
C LEU A 102 15.76 -1.17 -20.31
N ASN A 103 16.15 -0.01 -20.78
CA ASN A 103 15.91 0.44 -22.16
C ASN A 103 17.23 0.43 -22.93
N PHE A 104 17.33 -0.46 -23.92
CA PHE A 104 18.51 -0.65 -24.77
C PHE A 104 18.31 0.10 -26.07
N ALA A 105 19.20 1.00 -26.41
CA ALA A 105 19.15 1.76 -27.65
C ALA A 105 20.53 1.84 -28.32
N PRO A 106 20.65 1.68 -29.65
CA PRO A 106 21.89 1.93 -30.35
C PRO A 106 22.19 3.45 -30.35
N PHE A 107 23.43 3.82 -30.18
CA PHE A 107 23.88 5.19 -30.40
C PHE A 107 24.77 5.28 -31.64
N LYS A 108 24.73 6.44 -32.32
CA LYS A 108 25.50 6.68 -33.55
C LYS A 108 26.73 7.52 -33.26
N ALA A 109 27.87 7.08 -33.78
CA ALA A 109 29.11 7.84 -33.85
C ALA A 109 29.53 7.94 -35.32
N ASP A 110 29.80 9.14 -35.82
CA ASP A 110 30.16 9.39 -37.24
C ASP A 110 29.20 8.77 -38.25
N ASN A 111 27.90 8.92 -38.03
CA ASN A 111 26.82 8.35 -38.85
C ASN A 111 26.76 6.81 -38.94
N LYS A 112 27.52 6.10 -38.09
CA LYS A 112 27.49 4.64 -37.96
C LYS A 112 27.10 4.27 -36.54
N VAL A 113 26.53 3.08 -36.37
CA VAL A 113 26.26 2.55 -35.02
C VAL A 113 27.58 2.47 -34.27
N GLY A 114 27.70 3.16 -33.16
CA GLY A 114 28.92 3.20 -32.32
C GLY A 114 28.88 2.21 -31.15
N GLY A 115 27.69 1.76 -30.78
CA GLY A 115 27.48 0.86 -29.67
C GLY A 115 26.05 0.90 -29.14
N ILE A 116 25.85 0.40 -27.95
CA ILE A 116 24.55 0.36 -27.26
C ILE A 116 24.63 1.19 -25.99
N ILE A 117 23.62 2.04 -25.77
CA ILE A 117 23.34 2.69 -24.49
C ILE A 117 22.20 1.98 -23.79
N VAL A 118 22.33 1.77 -22.50
CA VAL A 118 21.30 1.18 -21.64
C VAL A 118 20.90 2.18 -20.58
N VAL A 119 19.63 2.55 -20.57
CA VAL A 119 19.05 3.39 -19.53
C VAL A 119 18.30 2.49 -18.55
N ILE A 120 18.58 2.65 -17.27
CA ILE A 120 18.02 1.86 -16.17
C ILE A 120 17.14 2.75 -15.32
N HIS A 121 15.84 2.47 -15.33
CA HIS A 121 14.86 3.15 -14.48
C HIS A 121 14.47 2.26 -13.30
N ASP A 122 14.44 2.84 -12.08
CA ASP A 122 13.84 2.17 -10.92
C ASP A 122 12.32 2.36 -10.98
N VAL A 123 11.62 1.30 -11.35
CA VAL A 123 10.15 1.27 -11.42
C VAL A 123 9.53 0.56 -10.21
N THR A 124 10.29 0.35 -9.14
CA THR A 124 9.87 -0.42 -7.96
C THR A 124 8.58 0.14 -7.34
N LYS A 125 8.49 1.46 -7.22
CA LYS A 125 7.30 2.11 -6.65
C LYS A 125 6.09 1.92 -7.54
N GLN A 126 6.26 2.06 -8.84
CA GLN A 126 5.20 1.89 -9.84
C GLN A 126 4.72 0.44 -9.87
N GLU A 127 5.64 -0.54 -9.95
CA GLU A 127 5.30 -1.96 -9.97
C GLU A 127 4.60 -2.43 -8.69
N LYS A 128 5.04 -1.96 -7.53
CA LYS A 128 4.36 -2.24 -6.26
C LYS A 128 2.94 -1.68 -6.23
N LEU A 129 2.74 -0.48 -6.76
CA LEU A 129 1.40 0.13 -6.84
C LEU A 129 0.49 -0.65 -7.79
N GLU A 130 0.98 -1.03 -8.96
CA GLU A 130 0.23 -1.84 -9.93
C GLU A 130 -0.10 -3.23 -9.39
N GLN A 131 0.86 -3.87 -8.71
CA GLN A 131 0.62 -5.15 -8.06
C GLN A 131 -0.43 -5.02 -6.96
N SER A 132 -0.33 -4.00 -6.11
CA SER A 132 -1.34 -3.72 -5.07
C SER A 132 -2.73 -3.51 -5.67
N ARG A 133 -2.83 -2.82 -6.82
CA ARG A 133 -4.10 -2.63 -7.54
C ARG A 133 -4.65 -3.95 -8.10
N ARG A 134 -3.79 -4.78 -8.70
CA ARG A 134 -4.20 -6.11 -9.20
C ARG A 134 -4.69 -7.00 -8.06
N ASP A 135 -3.94 -7.05 -6.96
CA ASP A 135 -4.31 -7.82 -5.76
C ASP A 135 -5.63 -7.32 -5.15
N PHE A 136 -5.83 -5.99 -5.13
CA PHE A 136 -7.08 -5.39 -4.67
C PHE A 136 -8.28 -5.89 -5.50
N VAL A 137 -8.23 -5.80 -6.84
CA VAL A 137 -9.32 -6.27 -7.72
C VAL A 137 -9.57 -7.77 -7.57
N ALA A 138 -8.51 -8.58 -7.47
CA ALA A 138 -8.63 -10.01 -7.25
C ALA A 138 -9.31 -10.33 -5.90
N ASN A 139 -8.89 -9.65 -4.83
CA ASN A 139 -9.45 -9.84 -3.49
C ASN A 139 -10.92 -9.41 -3.43
N VAL A 140 -11.29 -8.26 -4.01
CA VAL A 140 -12.69 -7.81 -4.14
C VAL A 140 -13.54 -8.90 -4.81
N SER A 141 -13.06 -9.41 -5.95
CA SER A 141 -13.78 -10.46 -6.71
C SER A 141 -13.97 -11.72 -5.88
N HIS A 142 -12.99 -12.13 -5.10
CA HIS A 142 -13.07 -13.29 -4.22
C HIS A 142 -14.03 -13.08 -3.04
N GLU A 143 -13.92 -11.91 -2.36
CA GLU A 143 -14.74 -11.61 -1.18
C GLU A 143 -16.23 -11.39 -1.54
N LEU A 144 -16.55 -10.97 -2.78
CA LEU A 144 -17.92 -10.89 -3.27
C LEU A 144 -18.46 -12.21 -3.81
N ARG A 145 -17.61 -13.05 -4.41
CA ARG A 145 -18.04 -14.33 -5.00
C ARG A 145 -18.50 -15.33 -3.93
N THR A 146 -17.82 -15.39 -2.80
CA THR A 146 -18.13 -16.34 -1.72
C THR A 146 -19.56 -16.16 -1.17
N PRO A 147 -19.96 -14.97 -0.66
CA PRO A 147 -21.32 -14.75 -0.17
C PRO A 147 -22.37 -14.95 -1.26
N LEU A 148 -22.10 -14.52 -2.50
CA LEU A 148 -23.00 -14.69 -3.62
C LEU A 148 -23.27 -16.18 -3.91
N THR A 149 -22.22 -17.01 -3.88
CA THR A 149 -22.36 -18.45 -4.07
C THR A 149 -23.18 -19.09 -2.95
N THR A 150 -22.95 -18.64 -1.70
CA THR A 150 -23.72 -19.11 -0.53
C THR A 150 -25.19 -18.74 -0.67
N ILE A 151 -25.50 -17.47 -0.95
CA ILE A 151 -26.87 -16.99 -1.17
C ILE A 151 -27.57 -17.83 -2.27
N LYS A 152 -26.89 -18.01 -3.41
CA LYS A 152 -27.40 -18.77 -4.53
C LYS A 152 -27.71 -20.22 -4.13
N SER A 153 -26.78 -20.93 -3.47
CA SER A 153 -26.91 -22.30 -3.07
C SER A 153 -28.10 -22.52 -2.10
N TYR A 154 -28.20 -21.65 -1.08
CA TYR A 154 -29.33 -21.75 -0.11
C TYR A 154 -30.67 -21.39 -0.75
N SER A 155 -30.71 -20.45 -1.70
CA SER A 155 -31.92 -20.11 -2.45
C SER A 155 -32.36 -21.24 -3.37
N GLU A 156 -31.43 -21.89 -4.08
CA GLU A 156 -31.72 -23.07 -4.92
C GLU A 156 -32.21 -24.25 -4.06
N THR A 157 -31.56 -24.50 -2.90
CA THR A 157 -32.00 -25.55 -1.96
C THR A 157 -33.40 -25.30 -1.46
N LEU A 158 -33.77 -24.05 -1.13
CA LEU A 158 -35.15 -23.71 -0.71
C LEU A 158 -36.18 -23.89 -1.84
N ALA A 159 -35.78 -23.58 -3.08
CA ALA A 159 -36.65 -23.75 -4.24
C ALA A 159 -36.92 -25.23 -4.57
N ASP A 160 -35.90 -26.09 -4.39
CA ASP A 160 -35.99 -27.53 -4.69
C ASP A 160 -36.65 -28.34 -3.58
N MET A 161 -36.88 -27.77 -2.38
CA MET A 161 -37.47 -28.43 -1.22
C MET A 161 -38.76 -27.73 -0.76
N PRO A 162 -39.90 -27.87 -1.45
CA PRO A 162 -41.15 -27.17 -1.10
C PRO A 162 -41.71 -27.53 0.28
N ASP A 163 -41.44 -28.75 0.79
CA ASP A 163 -41.91 -29.26 2.07
C ASP A 163 -40.87 -29.21 3.19
N VAL A 164 -39.90 -28.26 3.09
CA VAL A 164 -38.87 -28.04 4.13
C VAL A 164 -39.52 -27.64 5.46
N ASP A 165 -39.06 -28.26 6.55
CA ASP A 165 -39.45 -27.88 7.90
C ASP A 165 -39.19 -26.36 8.14
N ARG A 166 -40.16 -25.71 8.78
CA ARG A 166 -40.15 -24.25 8.99
C ARG A 166 -38.91 -23.79 9.73
N GLU A 167 -38.37 -24.55 10.66
CA GLU A 167 -37.16 -24.20 11.41
C GLU A 167 -35.94 -24.18 10.48
N LEU A 168 -35.83 -25.15 9.58
CA LEU A 168 -34.76 -25.22 8.59
C LEU A 168 -34.89 -24.12 7.53
N GLN A 169 -36.13 -23.79 7.12
CA GLN A 169 -36.40 -22.67 6.22
C GLN A 169 -35.92 -21.32 6.81
N VAL A 170 -36.25 -21.08 8.09
CA VAL A 170 -35.82 -19.86 8.78
C VAL A 170 -34.30 -19.80 8.86
N ARG A 171 -33.61 -20.89 9.22
CA ARG A 171 -32.13 -20.94 9.23
C ARG A 171 -31.51 -20.61 7.88
N PHE A 172 -32.06 -21.12 6.78
CA PHE A 172 -31.57 -20.83 5.43
C PHE A 172 -31.76 -19.35 5.07
N LEU A 173 -32.94 -18.80 5.39
CA LEU A 173 -33.22 -17.37 5.18
C LEU A 173 -32.29 -16.48 6.03
N ASP A 174 -31.98 -16.86 7.26
CA ASP A 174 -31.03 -16.15 8.12
C ASP A 174 -29.63 -16.14 7.53
N VAL A 175 -29.20 -17.26 6.93
CA VAL A 175 -27.90 -17.31 6.23
C VAL A 175 -27.90 -16.38 5.00
N ILE A 176 -28.96 -16.41 4.19
CA ILE A 176 -29.11 -15.53 3.02
C ILE A 176 -29.07 -14.06 3.45
N ALA A 177 -29.81 -13.68 4.50
CA ALA A 177 -29.84 -12.33 5.01
C ALA A 177 -28.47 -11.89 5.53
N SER A 178 -27.80 -12.73 6.32
CA SER A 178 -26.48 -12.41 6.89
C SER A 178 -25.40 -12.23 5.82
N GLU A 179 -25.42 -13.04 4.74
CA GLU A 179 -24.48 -12.92 3.63
C GLU A 179 -24.80 -11.69 2.74
N SER A 180 -26.07 -11.33 2.60
CA SER A 180 -26.49 -10.09 1.92
C SER A 180 -26.01 -8.85 2.68
N ASP A 181 -26.15 -8.81 4.00
CA ASP A 181 -25.65 -7.75 4.86
C ASP A 181 -24.12 -7.66 4.82
N ARG A 182 -23.44 -8.81 4.71
CA ARG A 182 -22.00 -8.85 4.52
C ARG A 182 -21.60 -8.23 3.18
N MET A 183 -22.27 -8.55 2.09
CA MET A 183 -22.02 -7.94 0.77
C MET A 183 -22.24 -6.43 0.80
N ALA A 184 -23.32 -5.96 1.41
CA ALA A 184 -23.60 -4.53 1.55
C ALA A 184 -22.48 -3.81 2.29
N ARG A 185 -21.94 -4.39 3.38
CA ARG A 185 -20.78 -3.83 4.11
C ARG A 185 -19.53 -3.79 3.24
N ILE A 186 -19.21 -4.85 2.49
CA ILE A 186 -18.05 -4.86 1.59
C ILE A 186 -18.16 -3.74 0.56
N ILE A 187 -19.32 -3.56 -0.07
CA ILE A 187 -19.57 -2.53 -1.06
C ILE A 187 -19.42 -1.13 -0.43
N SER A 188 -20.00 -0.91 0.75
CA SER A 188 -19.85 0.36 1.48
C SER A 188 -18.39 0.68 1.82
N ASP A 189 -17.63 -0.32 2.29
CA ASP A 189 -16.21 -0.19 2.59
C ASP A 189 -15.39 0.16 1.33
N LEU A 190 -15.71 -0.46 0.18
CA LEU A 190 -15.07 -0.18 -1.10
C LEU A 190 -15.35 1.23 -1.60
N LEU A 191 -16.59 1.71 -1.51
CA LEU A 191 -16.96 3.08 -1.88
C LEU A 191 -16.21 4.09 -1.02
N THR A 192 -16.16 3.88 0.31
CA THR A 192 -15.39 4.73 1.22
C THR A 192 -13.90 4.76 0.84
N LEU A 193 -13.28 3.62 0.52
CA LEU A 193 -11.89 3.59 0.09
C LEU A 193 -11.66 4.32 -1.24
N SER A 194 -12.60 4.19 -2.20
CA SER A 194 -12.53 4.91 -3.47
C SER A 194 -12.57 6.44 -3.26
N GLU A 195 -13.48 6.92 -2.41
CA GLU A 195 -13.59 8.35 -2.05
C GLU A 195 -12.31 8.87 -1.40
N LEU A 196 -11.72 8.09 -0.49
CA LEU A 196 -10.47 8.44 0.19
C LEU A 196 -9.25 8.41 -0.75
N ASP A 197 -9.21 7.49 -1.73
CA ASP A 197 -8.11 7.38 -2.71
C ASP A 197 -8.08 8.56 -3.70
N GLU A 198 -9.24 9.11 -4.05
CA GLU A 198 -9.36 10.24 -4.98
C GLU A 198 -8.99 11.59 -4.36
N ASN A 199 -8.53 11.64 -3.10
CA ASN A 199 -8.27 12.88 -2.36
C ASN A 199 -9.42 13.91 -2.52
N GLN A 200 -10.64 13.43 -2.69
CA GLN A 200 -11.78 14.34 -2.72
C GLN A 200 -11.88 14.98 -1.35
N THR A 201 -11.42 16.23 -1.30
CA THR A 201 -11.66 17.14 -0.17
C THR A 201 -13.12 16.96 0.26
N PHE A 202 -13.31 16.75 1.53
CA PHE A 202 -14.60 16.56 2.20
C PHE A 202 -15.79 17.04 1.38
N THR A 203 -16.66 16.11 0.98
CA THR A 203 -17.96 16.46 0.37
C THR A 203 -18.88 17.17 1.36
N LYS A 204 -18.59 17.04 2.67
CA LYS A 204 -19.31 17.72 3.75
C LYS A 204 -18.40 18.76 4.40
N PRO A 205 -18.95 19.94 4.77
CA PRO A 205 -18.20 20.92 5.55
C PRO A 205 -17.78 20.28 6.90
N PRO A 206 -16.61 20.66 7.43
CA PRO A 206 -16.16 20.16 8.73
C PRO A 206 -17.13 20.60 9.84
N GLU A 207 -17.52 19.68 10.70
CA GLU A 207 -18.41 19.89 11.81
C GLU A 207 -17.64 19.86 13.14
N PRO A 208 -18.16 20.56 14.20
CA PRO A 208 -17.57 20.46 15.53
C PRO A 208 -17.82 19.05 16.11
N ILE A 209 -16.76 18.41 16.61
CA ILE A 209 -16.79 17.05 17.15
C ILE A 209 -16.40 17.10 18.64
N ASP A 210 -17.34 16.78 19.51
CA ASP A 210 -17.07 16.48 20.91
C ASP A 210 -16.66 15.01 21.03
N ILE A 211 -15.35 14.78 21.15
CA ILE A 211 -14.77 13.44 21.25
C ILE A 211 -15.31 12.66 22.45
N ARG A 212 -15.50 13.33 23.57
CA ARG A 212 -16.01 12.70 24.79
C ARG A 212 -17.43 12.18 24.57
N GLN A 213 -18.31 13.04 24.10
CA GLN A 213 -19.71 12.68 23.82
C GLN A 213 -19.80 11.56 22.78
N MET A 214 -18.99 11.62 21.73
CA MET A 214 -18.91 10.58 20.70
C MET A 214 -18.50 9.23 21.30
N LEU A 215 -17.45 9.18 22.10
CA LEU A 215 -16.98 7.94 22.73
C LEU A 215 -17.99 7.38 23.73
N GLU A 216 -18.61 8.21 24.55
CA GLU A 216 -19.68 7.80 25.46
C GLU A 216 -20.84 7.14 24.71
N SER A 217 -21.33 7.77 23.64
CA SER A 217 -22.40 7.24 22.79
C SER A 217 -22.04 5.91 22.13
N ILE A 218 -20.82 5.80 21.56
CA ILE A 218 -20.36 4.55 20.92
C ILE A 218 -20.27 3.42 21.95
N VAL A 219 -19.64 3.66 23.10
CA VAL A 219 -19.49 2.65 24.16
C VAL A 219 -20.83 2.21 24.70
N GLU A 220 -21.76 3.13 24.97
CA GLU A 220 -23.11 2.81 25.42
C GLU A 220 -23.83 1.89 24.42
N ARG A 221 -23.86 2.28 23.15
CA ARG A 221 -24.49 1.53 22.06
C ARG A 221 -23.87 0.14 21.87
N MET A 222 -22.55 0.02 21.95
CA MET A 222 -21.84 -1.25 21.76
C MET A 222 -21.82 -2.14 23.01
N SER A 223 -22.07 -1.59 24.20
CA SER A 223 -22.11 -2.33 25.48
C SER A 223 -23.21 -3.40 25.48
N LEU A 224 -24.32 -3.17 24.79
CA LEU A 224 -25.37 -4.18 24.66
C LEU A 224 -24.90 -5.43 23.90
N THR A 225 -24.08 -5.23 22.88
CA THR A 225 -23.49 -6.32 22.10
C THR A 225 -22.37 -7.02 22.87
N ALA A 226 -21.56 -6.27 23.61
CA ALA A 226 -20.51 -6.81 24.49
C ALA A 226 -21.13 -7.72 25.57
N LYS A 227 -22.19 -7.28 26.23
CA LYS A 227 -22.93 -8.05 27.24
C LYS A 227 -23.46 -9.38 26.73
N LYS A 228 -23.94 -9.46 25.47
CA LYS A 228 -24.39 -10.72 24.85
C LYS A 228 -23.26 -11.75 24.73
N LYS A 229 -22.00 -11.30 24.72
CA LYS A 229 -20.79 -12.14 24.69
C LYS A 229 -20.13 -12.26 26.08
N ASN A 230 -20.79 -11.84 27.14
CA ASN A 230 -20.23 -11.74 28.48
C ASN A 230 -18.94 -10.93 28.55
N GLN A 231 -18.76 -9.93 27.68
CA GLN A 231 -17.60 -9.03 27.66
C GLN A 231 -17.93 -7.74 28.40
N THR A 232 -16.90 -7.12 29.00
CA THR A 232 -17.00 -5.81 29.65
C THR A 232 -16.40 -4.76 28.73
N LEU A 233 -17.20 -3.75 28.35
CA LEU A 233 -16.74 -2.61 27.58
C LEU A 233 -16.92 -1.34 28.42
N THR A 234 -15.83 -0.62 28.69
CA THR A 234 -15.82 0.59 29.53
C THR A 234 -15.10 1.75 28.87
N TYR A 235 -15.55 2.99 29.20
CA TYR A 235 -14.90 4.21 28.76
C TYR A 235 -14.34 4.96 29.96
N HIS A 236 -13.12 5.44 29.82
CA HIS A 236 -12.36 6.16 30.86
C HIS A 236 -11.80 7.46 30.29
N PRO A 237 -12.47 8.61 30.47
CA PRO A 237 -11.88 9.91 30.16
C PRO A 237 -10.76 10.20 31.16
N ILE A 238 -9.56 10.46 30.68
CA ILE A 238 -8.40 10.73 31.57
C ILE A 238 -8.34 12.21 31.92
N ASN A 239 -8.58 13.11 30.95
CA ASN A 239 -8.62 14.55 31.13
C ASN A 239 -9.59 15.19 30.13
N GLU A 240 -9.74 16.49 30.20
CA GLU A 240 -10.56 17.23 29.23
C GLU A 240 -9.95 17.17 27.84
N VAL A 241 -10.79 16.87 26.85
CA VAL A 241 -10.42 16.79 25.44
C VAL A 241 -11.15 17.92 24.71
N PRO A 242 -10.47 18.76 23.95
CA PRO A 242 -11.11 19.86 23.23
C PRO A 242 -12.02 19.34 22.11
N VAL A 243 -13.01 20.16 21.76
CA VAL A 243 -13.80 19.97 20.54
C VAL A 243 -12.89 20.23 19.34
N ILE A 244 -12.94 19.35 18.35
CA ILE A 244 -12.21 19.52 17.09
C ILE A 244 -13.19 19.73 15.95
N SER A 245 -12.69 20.23 14.81
CA SER A 245 -13.47 20.37 13.59
C SER A 245 -13.03 19.33 12.58
N GLY A 246 -13.98 18.60 12.00
CA GLY A 246 -13.64 17.54 11.04
C GLY A 246 -14.83 16.74 10.53
N ASP A 247 -14.55 15.58 9.96
CA ASP A 247 -15.54 14.60 9.50
C ASP A 247 -16.04 13.76 10.68
N HIS A 248 -17.19 14.15 11.24
CA HIS A 248 -17.82 13.45 12.37
C HIS A 248 -18.07 11.97 12.02
N ASP A 249 -18.71 11.70 10.90
CA ASP A 249 -19.10 10.34 10.48
C ASP A 249 -17.87 9.47 10.21
N GLY A 250 -16.84 10.05 9.60
CA GLY A 250 -15.56 9.37 9.35
C GLY A 250 -14.86 8.96 10.64
N LEU A 251 -14.77 9.88 11.63
CA LEU A 251 -14.14 9.58 12.91
C LEU A 251 -14.96 8.56 13.72
N GLU A 252 -16.28 8.68 13.74
CA GLU A 252 -17.15 7.71 14.40
C GLU A 252 -16.95 6.31 13.81
N ARG A 253 -16.88 6.19 12.47
CA ARG A 253 -16.62 4.93 11.78
C ARG A 253 -15.26 4.35 12.16
N VAL A 254 -14.21 5.17 12.24
CA VAL A 254 -12.87 4.75 12.70
C VAL A 254 -12.95 4.10 14.08
N ILE A 255 -13.59 4.79 15.03
CA ILE A 255 -13.69 4.32 16.42
C ILE A 255 -14.51 3.02 16.49
N ILE A 256 -15.67 2.97 15.80
CA ILE A 256 -16.49 1.76 15.73
C ILE A 256 -15.71 0.58 15.16
N ASN A 257 -14.93 0.77 14.10
CA ASN A 257 -14.11 -0.29 13.52
C ASN A 257 -13.08 -0.84 14.52
N ILE A 258 -12.45 0.03 15.31
CA ILE A 258 -11.44 -0.38 16.29
C ILE A 258 -12.11 -1.09 17.48
N VAL A 259 -13.17 -0.52 18.05
CA VAL A 259 -13.89 -1.13 19.18
C VAL A 259 -14.54 -2.46 18.76
N SER A 260 -15.12 -2.53 17.56
CA SER A 260 -15.69 -3.77 17.02
C SER A 260 -14.62 -4.86 16.84
N ASN A 261 -13.42 -4.50 16.38
CA ASN A 261 -12.30 -5.44 16.31
C ASN A 261 -11.87 -5.92 17.69
N ALA A 262 -11.73 -5.04 18.67
CA ALA A 262 -11.44 -5.40 20.04
C ALA A 262 -12.46 -6.42 20.58
N MET A 263 -13.78 -6.14 20.45
CA MET A 263 -14.84 -7.05 20.86
C MET A 263 -14.86 -8.39 20.11
N LYS A 264 -14.43 -8.39 18.85
CA LYS A 264 -14.38 -9.58 18.00
C LYS A 264 -13.26 -10.53 18.44
N TYR A 265 -12.11 -9.99 18.81
CA TYR A 265 -10.92 -10.77 19.13
C TYR A 265 -10.71 -10.97 20.64
N THR A 266 -11.56 -10.39 21.47
CA THR A 266 -11.63 -10.65 22.90
C THR A 266 -12.50 -11.89 23.16
N ARG A 267 -12.03 -12.74 24.07
CA ARG A 267 -12.76 -13.95 24.48
C ARG A 267 -13.97 -13.59 25.33
N GLU A 268 -14.87 -14.54 25.49
CA GLU A 268 -15.95 -14.45 26.46
C GLU A 268 -15.39 -14.19 27.87
N GLY A 269 -16.00 -13.27 28.61
CA GLY A 269 -15.52 -12.83 29.93
C GLY A 269 -14.36 -11.82 29.89
N GLY A 270 -13.89 -11.43 28.69
CA GLY A 270 -12.79 -10.48 28.58
C GLY A 270 -13.23 -9.01 28.69
N THR A 271 -12.24 -8.12 28.70
CA THR A 271 -12.41 -6.68 28.93
C THR A 271 -11.89 -5.87 27.74
N ILE A 272 -12.62 -4.82 27.41
CA ILE A 272 -12.25 -3.81 26.42
C ILE A 272 -12.36 -2.44 27.10
N GLU A 273 -11.29 -1.68 27.08
CA GLU A 273 -11.22 -0.38 27.71
C GLU A 273 -10.92 0.69 26.67
N VAL A 274 -11.72 1.74 26.65
CA VAL A 274 -11.57 2.90 25.79
C VAL A 274 -11.13 4.09 26.63
N TYR A 275 -10.09 4.79 26.20
CA TYR A 275 -9.56 5.97 26.90
C TYR A 275 -9.52 7.15 25.96
N SER A 276 -9.75 8.36 26.50
CA SER A 276 -9.45 9.60 25.81
C SER A 276 -8.62 10.53 26.68
N SER A 277 -7.68 11.21 26.06
CA SER A 277 -6.82 12.17 26.75
C SER A 277 -6.33 13.24 25.77
N LYS A 278 -5.98 14.41 26.31
CA LYS A 278 -5.16 15.41 25.61
C LYS A 278 -3.72 15.25 26.09
N VAL A 279 -2.79 15.06 25.15
CA VAL A 279 -1.36 14.98 25.40
C VAL A 279 -0.66 16.06 24.59
N TYR A 280 -0.20 17.12 25.23
CA TYR A 280 0.30 18.33 24.57
C TYR A 280 -0.77 18.95 23.62
N ASN A 281 -0.45 19.02 22.33
CA ASN A 281 -1.35 19.51 21.28
C ASN A 281 -2.09 18.40 20.53
N ASP A 282 -2.05 17.16 21.03
CA ASP A 282 -2.69 16.03 20.39
C ASP A 282 -3.82 15.45 21.24
N ILE A 283 -4.90 15.05 20.61
CA ILE A 283 -5.90 14.18 21.19
C ILE A 283 -5.45 12.74 21.00
N CYS A 284 -5.44 11.99 22.08
CA CYS A 284 -5.09 10.59 22.09
C CYS A 284 -6.33 9.77 22.50
N ILE A 285 -6.80 8.90 21.57
CA ILE A 285 -7.84 7.91 21.85
C ILE A 285 -7.19 6.55 21.84
N LYS A 286 -7.40 5.77 22.90
CA LYS A 286 -6.80 4.46 23.09
C LYS A 286 -7.88 3.42 23.34
N VAL A 287 -7.80 2.30 22.62
CA VAL A 287 -8.64 1.12 22.82
C VAL A 287 -7.73 -0.05 23.17
N ALA A 288 -7.93 -0.60 24.34
CA ALA A 288 -7.14 -1.74 24.84
C ALA A 288 -8.05 -2.94 25.09
N ASP A 289 -7.64 -4.12 24.65
CA ASP A 289 -8.32 -5.38 24.91
C ASP A 289 -7.37 -6.43 25.50
N ASN A 290 -7.93 -7.36 26.26
CA ASN A 290 -7.22 -8.54 26.77
C ASN A 290 -7.49 -9.80 25.95
N GLY A 291 -7.68 -9.62 24.64
CA GLY A 291 -8.00 -10.69 23.69
C GLY A 291 -6.81 -11.59 23.31
N ILE A 292 -6.93 -12.21 22.16
CA ILE A 292 -5.92 -13.17 21.68
C ILE A 292 -4.59 -12.53 21.27
N GLY A 293 -4.55 -11.21 21.08
CA GLY A 293 -3.37 -10.51 20.58
C GLY A 293 -3.00 -10.87 19.15
N ILE A 294 -1.92 -10.25 18.65
CA ILE A 294 -1.42 -10.39 17.30
C ILE A 294 0.04 -10.82 17.33
N GLN A 295 0.43 -11.79 16.51
CA GLN A 295 1.82 -12.21 16.37
C GLN A 295 2.66 -11.09 15.75
N GLU A 296 3.91 -10.93 16.19
CA GLU A 296 4.78 -9.83 15.79
C GLU A 296 5.04 -9.79 14.28
N ASP A 297 5.18 -10.94 13.64
CA ASP A 297 5.37 -11.06 12.18
C ASP A 297 4.15 -10.60 11.36
N LYS A 298 2.96 -10.50 11.96
CA LYS A 298 1.71 -10.07 11.33
C LYS A 298 1.45 -8.57 11.47
N LEU A 299 2.01 -7.92 12.51
CA LEU A 299 1.79 -6.51 12.81
C LEU A 299 2.08 -5.55 11.63
N PRO A 300 3.12 -5.74 10.81
CA PRO A 300 3.38 -4.86 9.66
C PRO A 300 2.26 -4.86 8.61
N HIS A 301 1.46 -5.92 8.55
CA HIS A 301 0.47 -6.16 7.50
C HIS A 301 -0.98 -5.88 7.89
N ILE A 302 -1.27 -5.61 9.17
CA ILE A 302 -2.67 -5.48 9.64
C ILE A 302 -3.42 -4.29 9.06
N PHE A 303 -2.72 -3.31 8.48
CA PHE A 303 -3.28 -2.17 7.75
C PHE A 303 -3.40 -2.40 6.25
N ASP A 304 -2.88 -3.53 5.74
CA ASP A 304 -2.99 -3.86 4.31
C ASP A 304 -4.46 -4.20 3.98
N ARG A 305 -4.93 -3.76 2.82
CA ARG A 305 -6.31 -4.00 2.37
C ARG A 305 -6.57 -5.50 2.22
N PHE A 306 -7.70 -5.98 2.75
CA PHE A 306 -8.10 -7.40 2.78
C PHE A 306 -7.19 -8.31 3.60
N TYR A 307 -6.22 -7.76 4.34
CA TYR A 307 -5.38 -8.58 5.19
C TYR A 307 -6.14 -9.10 6.41
N ARG A 308 -5.93 -10.36 6.71
CA ARG A 308 -6.54 -11.06 7.87
C ARG A 308 -5.52 -12.05 8.42
N VAL A 309 -5.30 -12.01 9.73
CA VAL A 309 -4.34 -12.90 10.41
C VAL A 309 -4.74 -14.36 10.25
N ASP A 310 -6.04 -14.69 10.30
CA ASP A 310 -6.59 -16.04 10.17
C ASP A 310 -7.77 -16.07 9.19
N LYS A 311 -7.54 -16.54 7.96
CA LYS A 311 -8.58 -16.63 6.91
C LYS A 311 -9.70 -17.63 7.24
N ALA A 312 -9.39 -18.71 7.95
CA ALA A 312 -10.37 -19.78 8.28
C ALA A 312 -11.31 -19.35 9.41
N ARG A 313 -10.78 -18.90 10.54
CA ARG A 313 -11.56 -18.51 11.73
C ARG A 313 -12.33 -17.21 11.56
N SER A 314 -11.93 -16.40 10.62
CA SER A 314 -12.53 -15.08 10.41
C SER A 314 -13.69 -15.10 9.40
N ARG A 315 -14.01 -16.24 8.73
CA ARG A 315 -15.26 -16.42 7.97
C ARG A 315 -16.46 -16.37 8.90
N ASP A 316 -16.39 -17.06 10.02
CA ASP A 316 -17.47 -17.10 11.02
C ASP A 316 -17.71 -15.75 11.72
N THR A 317 -16.72 -14.86 11.71
CA THR A 317 -16.78 -13.56 12.40
C THR A 317 -17.00 -12.36 11.47
N GLY A 318 -17.23 -12.58 10.16
CA GLY A 318 -17.79 -11.60 9.21
C GLY A 318 -16.95 -10.35 8.92
N GLY A 319 -15.62 -10.35 9.12
CA GLY A 319 -14.80 -9.19 8.82
C GLY A 319 -14.41 -9.10 7.35
N THR A 320 -14.39 -7.89 6.78
CA THR A 320 -14.02 -7.60 5.39
C THR A 320 -12.50 -7.53 5.17
N GLY A 321 -11.72 -7.27 6.24
CA GLY A 321 -10.29 -6.97 6.15
C GLY A 321 -9.99 -5.55 5.62
N LEU A 322 -11.03 -4.71 5.50
CA LEU A 322 -10.90 -3.33 5.02
C LEU A 322 -10.96 -2.31 6.17
N GLY A 323 -11.56 -2.65 7.30
CA GLY A 323 -11.84 -1.70 8.38
C GLY A 323 -10.62 -0.97 8.94
N LEU A 324 -9.47 -1.66 9.18
CA LEU A 324 -8.25 -1.01 9.67
C LEU A 324 -7.57 -0.17 8.58
N ALA A 325 -7.61 -0.59 7.32
CA ALA A 325 -7.11 0.19 6.20
C ALA A 325 -7.91 1.49 6.05
N ILE A 326 -9.26 1.42 6.11
CA ILE A 326 -10.14 2.58 6.08
C ILE A 326 -9.84 3.48 7.28
N ALA A 327 -9.74 2.93 8.50
CA ALA A 327 -9.47 3.70 9.69
C ALA A 327 -8.15 4.49 9.59
N LYS A 328 -7.09 3.86 9.12
CA LYS A 328 -5.80 4.51 8.89
C LYS A 328 -5.90 5.61 7.85
N GLN A 329 -6.50 5.34 6.70
CA GLN A 329 -6.59 6.30 5.60
C GLN A 329 -7.48 7.49 5.97
N THR A 330 -8.63 7.26 6.65
CA THR A 330 -9.48 8.35 7.15
C THR A 330 -8.73 9.25 8.14
N LEU A 331 -8.00 8.68 9.09
CA LEU A 331 -7.22 9.48 10.04
C LEU A 331 -6.14 10.31 9.35
N GLU A 332 -5.39 9.70 8.42
CA GLU A 332 -4.32 10.38 7.70
C GLU A 332 -4.85 11.49 6.78
N SER A 333 -5.92 11.22 6.01
CA SER A 333 -6.44 12.18 5.03
C SER A 333 -7.31 13.28 5.64
N SER A 334 -8.16 12.93 6.62
CA SER A 334 -9.18 13.85 7.15
C SER A 334 -8.75 14.60 8.40
N PHE A 335 -7.82 14.02 9.18
CA PHE A 335 -7.45 14.57 10.49
C PHE A 335 -5.95 14.85 10.63
N ASN A 336 -5.14 14.59 9.59
CA ASN A 336 -3.68 14.56 9.71
C ASN A 336 -3.20 13.74 10.92
N GLY A 337 -4.01 12.74 11.28
CA GLY A 337 -3.84 11.90 12.45
C GLY A 337 -2.99 10.67 12.18
N LYS A 338 -2.72 9.92 13.25
CA LYS A 338 -1.94 8.69 13.19
C LYS A 338 -2.64 7.58 13.95
N ILE A 339 -2.45 6.34 13.51
CA ILE A 339 -2.89 5.15 14.21
C ILE A 339 -1.68 4.25 14.48
N LYS A 340 -1.55 3.76 15.71
CA LYS A 340 -0.50 2.83 16.13
C LYS A 340 -1.14 1.64 16.82
N ILE A 341 -0.61 0.45 16.57
CA ILE A 341 -1.04 -0.78 17.24
C ILE A 341 0.17 -1.39 17.95
N SER A 342 -0.06 -1.75 19.22
CA SER A 342 0.85 -2.53 20.03
C SER A 342 0.12 -3.79 20.50
N SER A 343 0.69 -4.96 20.30
CA SER A 343 0.02 -6.20 20.64
C SER A 343 1.04 -7.26 21.07
N GLU A 344 0.63 -8.07 22.03
CA GLU A 344 1.38 -9.24 22.45
C GLU A 344 0.47 -10.46 22.35
N PHE A 345 0.95 -11.48 21.64
CA PHE A 345 0.17 -12.69 21.41
C PHE A 345 -0.24 -13.34 22.74
N HIS A 346 -1.53 -13.66 22.89
CA HIS A 346 -2.21 -14.14 24.10
C HIS A 346 -2.36 -13.16 25.26
N LYS A 347 -1.95 -11.89 25.13
CA LYS A 347 -2.15 -10.88 26.19
C LYS A 347 -3.16 -9.79 25.80
N GLY A 348 -3.29 -9.52 24.50
CA GLY A 348 -4.24 -8.54 23.99
C GLY A 348 -3.62 -7.54 23.03
N THR A 349 -4.43 -6.55 22.66
CA THR A 349 -4.06 -5.51 21.69
C THR A 349 -4.41 -4.14 22.23
N GLU A 350 -3.55 -3.18 21.97
CA GLU A 350 -3.73 -1.77 22.25
C GLU A 350 -3.65 -0.98 20.93
N VAL A 351 -4.71 -0.27 20.59
CA VAL A 351 -4.78 0.61 19.43
C VAL A 351 -4.80 2.05 19.92
N THR A 352 -3.86 2.86 19.47
CA THR A 352 -3.76 4.29 19.81
C THR A 352 -3.97 5.14 18.58
N ILE A 353 -4.96 6.02 18.62
CA ILE A 353 -5.23 7.07 17.63
C ILE A 353 -4.66 8.38 18.20
N THR A 354 -3.96 9.12 17.36
CA THR A 354 -3.47 10.48 17.69
C THR A 354 -3.96 11.46 16.65
N ILE A 355 -4.65 12.50 17.09
CA ILE A 355 -5.20 13.57 16.24
C ILE A 355 -4.60 14.89 16.70
N PRO A 356 -3.85 15.62 15.86
CA PRO A 356 -3.33 16.92 16.20
C PRO A 356 -4.49 17.94 16.33
N VAL A 357 -4.47 18.73 17.40
CA VAL A 357 -5.39 19.85 17.56
C VAL A 357 -4.79 21.02 16.80
N SER A 358 -5.39 21.36 15.66
CA SER A 358 -5.07 22.61 14.95
C SER A 358 -5.53 23.78 15.81
N GLU A 359 -4.62 24.72 16.08
CA GLU A 359 -4.96 26.01 16.70
C GLU A 359 -5.89 26.82 15.81
#